data_640d20755d251d606f4f9902022d7994
#
_entry.id   640d20755d251d606f4f9902022d7994
#
_cell.length_a   1.000
_cell.length_b   1.000
_cell.length_c   1.000
_cell.angle_alpha   90.00
_cell.angle_beta   90.00
_cell.angle_gamma   90.00
#
_symmetry.space_group_name_H-M   'P 1'
#
loop_
_entity.id
_entity.type
_entity.pdbx_description
1 polymer ?
#
loop_
_entity_poly.entity_id
_entity_poly.type
_entity_poly.pdbx_seq_one_letter_code
_entity_poly.pdbx_strand_id
1 'polypeptide(L)'
;MATGYVNSSWLPDAKGYSIRSGYCWLQGMNPSVSWYSEVWDNWCVPKHSFIGWLIKHEALNMKEKLHKLHLTDNDCCILCAAGPETHMHLFKSCSYSKQILSMIEDWMQIKLEHGIQHGTELQRHACRMAQMACWYYIWLERNKCRIELKLMKPACIVKDIRRLVHTRINQFIRLPLLNVDKTWVQHLDILC
;
A
#
# COMPACT_ATOMS: atom_id res chain seq x y z
N MET A 1 -8.83 46.20 5.25
CA MET A 1 -9.84 45.65 6.14
C MET A 1 -10.71 44.71 5.32
N ALA A 2 -10.45 43.42 5.36
CA ALA A 2 -11.26 42.42 4.69
C ALA A 2 -12.08 41.69 5.76
N THR A 3 -13.35 42.07 5.86
CA THR A 3 -14.34 41.40 6.69
C THR A 3 -14.73 40.10 6.00
N GLY A 4 -14.08 38.99 6.41
CA GLY A 4 -14.52 37.66 5.99
C GLY A 4 -15.87 37.33 6.61
N TYR A 5 -16.87 37.26 5.78
CA TYR A 5 -18.18 36.72 6.13
C TYR A 5 -18.03 35.25 6.51
N VAL A 6 -18.08 34.94 7.80
CA VAL A 6 -18.26 33.58 8.28
C VAL A 6 -19.71 33.18 7.96
N ASN A 7 -19.86 32.31 6.98
CA ASN A 7 -21.17 31.81 6.56
C ASN A 7 -21.78 31.03 7.71
N SER A 8 -22.90 31.53 8.29
CA SER A 8 -23.57 31.03 9.50
C SER A 8 -24.40 29.76 9.28
N SER A 9 -24.06 28.93 8.29
CA SER A 9 -24.71 27.63 8.05
C SER A 9 -24.21 26.49 8.96
N TRP A 10 -23.54 26.85 10.05
CA TRP A 10 -23.07 25.92 11.04
C TRP A 10 -24.13 25.64 12.09
N LEU A 11 -25.27 25.09 11.68
CA LEU A 11 -26.23 24.53 12.60
C LEU A 11 -25.95 23.03 12.76
N PRO A 12 -25.66 22.54 13.98
CA PRO A 12 -25.58 21.11 14.20
C PRO A 12 -26.96 20.50 13.88
N ASP A 13 -26.97 19.44 13.08
CA ASP A 13 -28.16 18.61 12.92
C ASP A 13 -28.70 18.23 14.31
N ALA A 14 -29.99 17.90 14.43
CA ALA A 14 -30.71 17.59 15.68
C ALA A 14 -30.03 16.49 16.53
N LYS A 15 -28.91 15.92 16.07
CA LYS A 15 -28.08 14.90 16.76
C LYS A 15 -26.90 15.46 17.55
N GLY A 16 -26.71 16.78 17.60
CA GLY A 16 -25.61 17.40 18.35
C GLY A 16 -24.25 17.40 17.61
N TYR A 17 -23.31 18.16 18.16
CA TYR A 17 -21.94 18.27 17.63
C TYR A 17 -21.16 16.97 17.82
N SER A 18 -20.46 16.53 16.78
CA SER A 18 -19.43 15.50 16.88
C SER A 18 -18.10 16.04 16.32
N ILE A 19 -16.98 15.56 16.86
CA ILE A 19 -15.64 15.90 16.35
C ILE A 19 -15.55 15.59 14.86
N ARG A 20 -16.16 14.47 14.43
CA ARG A 20 -16.20 14.07 13.03
C ARG A 20 -16.96 15.07 12.15
N SER A 21 -18.14 15.55 12.60
CA SER A 21 -18.93 16.53 11.83
C SER A 21 -18.20 17.86 11.71
N GLY A 22 -17.56 18.33 12.80
CA GLY A 22 -16.74 19.53 12.78
C GLY A 22 -15.53 19.40 11.82
N TYR A 23 -14.87 18.26 11.83
CA TYR A 23 -13.74 18.00 10.94
C TYR A 23 -14.17 17.96 9.46
N CYS A 24 -15.27 17.25 9.14
CA CYS A 24 -15.83 17.23 7.79
C CYS A 24 -16.23 18.63 7.31
N TRP A 25 -16.81 19.45 8.19
CA TRP A 25 -17.16 20.82 7.86
C TRP A 25 -15.94 21.69 7.57
N LEU A 26 -14.88 21.59 8.40
CA LEU A 26 -13.63 22.33 8.21
C LEU A 26 -12.87 21.92 6.93
N GLN A 27 -12.92 20.64 6.56
CA GLN A 27 -12.28 20.15 5.34
C GLN A 27 -13.03 20.55 4.06
N GLY A 28 -14.31 20.92 4.16
CA GLY A 28 -15.17 21.13 3.01
C GLY A 28 -15.47 19.82 2.25
N MET A 29 -16.12 19.91 1.08
CA MET A 29 -16.38 18.77 0.21
C MET A 29 -15.14 18.46 -0.63
N ASN A 30 -14.14 17.85 0.00
CA ASN A 30 -13.01 17.31 -0.75
C ASN A 30 -13.42 16.00 -1.43
N PRO A 31 -13.28 15.89 -2.75
CA PRO A 31 -13.56 14.64 -3.44
C PRO A 31 -12.65 13.54 -2.89
N SER A 32 -13.24 12.37 -2.63
CA SER A 32 -12.44 11.21 -2.22
C SER A 32 -11.49 10.83 -3.35
N VAL A 33 -10.22 10.63 -3.03
CA VAL A 33 -9.23 10.17 -4.01
C VAL A 33 -9.56 8.73 -4.43
N SER A 34 -9.41 8.42 -5.71
CA SER A 34 -9.78 7.10 -6.27
C SER A 34 -9.06 5.93 -5.61
N TRP A 35 -7.85 6.13 -5.12
CA TRP A 35 -7.04 5.09 -4.46
C TRP A 35 -7.29 4.97 -2.96
N TYR A 36 -8.24 5.71 -2.36
CA TYR A 36 -8.49 5.67 -0.91
C TYR A 36 -8.80 4.26 -0.41
N SER A 37 -9.72 3.56 -1.06
CA SER A 37 -10.10 2.19 -0.69
C SER A 37 -9.01 1.14 -0.94
N GLU A 38 -8.05 1.44 -1.81
CA GLU A 38 -6.91 0.59 -2.08
C GLU A 38 -5.92 0.62 -0.90
N VAL A 39 -5.66 1.81 -0.36
CA VAL A 39 -4.67 2.03 0.69
C VAL A 39 -5.24 1.77 2.08
N TRP A 40 -6.47 2.22 2.35
CA TRP A 40 -7.09 2.18 3.68
C TRP A 40 -8.09 1.03 3.83
N ASP A 41 -7.71 -0.14 3.34
CA ASP A 41 -8.49 -1.35 3.50
C ASP A 41 -8.32 -1.92 4.92
N ASN A 42 -9.43 -2.39 5.54
CA ASN A 42 -9.44 -2.91 6.92
C ASN A 42 -8.57 -4.16 7.11
N TRP A 43 -8.27 -4.88 6.03
CA TRP A 43 -7.42 -6.06 6.07
C TRP A 43 -5.94 -5.69 6.02
N CYS A 44 -5.61 -4.49 5.58
CA CYS A 44 -4.24 -4.01 5.53
C CYS A 44 -3.67 -3.78 6.93
N VAL A 45 -2.37 -3.98 7.07
CA VAL A 45 -1.65 -3.60 8.30
C VAL A 45 -1.49 -2.08 8.29
N PRO A 46 -1.84 -1.35 9.36
CA PRO A 46 -1.83 0.13 9.36
C PRO A 46 -0.51 0.75 8.93
N LYS A 47 0.64 0.19 9.36
CA LYS A 47 1.96 0.67 8.94
C LYS A 47 2.24 0.48 7.45
N HIS A 48 1.66 -0.58 6.82
CA HIS A 48 1.77 -0.81 5.38
C HIS A 48 0.92 0.20 4.61
N SER A 49 -0.32 0.43 5.07
CA SER A 49 -1.20 1.46 4.53
C SER A 49 -0.57 2.85 4.60
N PHE A 50 0.09 3.18 5.71
CA PHE A 50 0.78 4.45 5.85
C PHE A 50 1.91 4.63 4.82
N ILE A 51 2.73 3.61 4.59
CA ILE A 51 3.74 3.66 3.53
C ILE A 51 3.07 3.73 2.15
N GLY A 52 2.00 2.97 1.90
CA GLY A 52 1.21 3.06 0.67
C GLY A 52 0.68 4.47 0.41
N TRP A 53 0.18 5.14 1.46
CA TRP A 53 -0.26 6.53 1.40
C TRP A 53 0.89 7.48 1.04
N LEU A 54 2.07 7.33 1.66
CA LEU A 54 3.26 8.12 1.31
C LEU A 54 3.70 7.89 -0.14
N ILE A 55 3.60 6.67 -0.65
CA ILE A 55 3.90 6.34 -2.05
C ILE A 55 2.93 7.04 -3.00
N LYS A 56 1.62 6.99 -2.72
CA LYS A 56 0.59 7.64 -3.55
C LYS A 56 0.75 9.18 -3.58
N HIS A 57 1.32 9.77 -2.54
CA HIS A 57 1.64 11.20 -2.46
C HIS A 57 3.08 11.54 -2.89
N GLU A 58 3.87 10.57 -3.34
CA GLU A 58 5.30 10.75 -3.67
C GLU A 58 6.11 11.43 -2.55
N ALA A 59 5.69 11.19 -1.29
CA ALA A 59 6.23 11.86 -0.11
C ALA A 59 7.47 11.20 0.49
N LEU A 60 7.85 10.01 0.01
CA LEU A 60 9.06 9.33 0.48
C LEU A 60 10.32 10.01 -0.06
N ASN A 61 11.38 10.00 0.76
CA ASN A 61 12.66 10.58 0.37
C ASN A 61 13.48 9.59 -0.49
N MET A 62 13.27 9.66 -1.81
CA MET A 62 14.02 8.90 -2.81
C MET A 62 15.43 9.46 -2.99
N LYS A 63 16.38 8.64 -3.46
CA LYS A 63 17.77 9.09 -3.69
C LYS A 63 17.85 10.20 -4.74
N GLU A 64 17.00 10.18 -5.77
CA GLU A 64 16.92 11.25 -6.75
C GLU A 64 16.67 12.62 -6.08
N LYS A 65 15.70 12.68 -5.16
CA LYS A 65 15.39 13.90 -4.39
C LYS A 65 16.53 14.27 -3.46
N LEU A 66 17.11 13.30 -2.76
CA LEU A 66 18.21 13.55 -1.83
C LEU A 66 19.47 14.02 -2.58
N HIS A 67 19.74 13.49 -3.78
CA HIS A 67 20.84 13.91 -4.62
C HIS A 67 20.67 15.37 -5.11
N LYS A 68 19.47 15.74 -5.54
CA LYS A 68 19.13 17.14 -5.89
C LYS A 68 19.34 18.11 -4.72
N LEU A 69 19.22 17.63 -3.49
CA LEU A 69 19.46 18.41 -2.26
C LEU A 69 20.92 18.30 -1.76
N HIS A 70 21.82 17.69 -2.54
CA HIS A 70 23.22 17.45 -2.19
C HIS A 70 23.42 16.65 -0.88
N LEU A 71 22.45 15.77 -0.54
CA LEU A 71 22.51 14.92 0.65
C LEU A 71 23.04 13.50 0.37
N THR A 72 23.30 13.18 -0.90
CA THR A 72 23.90 11.91 -1.36
C THR A 72 24.78 12.15 -2.59
N ASP A 73 25.82 11.33 -2.77
CA ASP A 73 26.77 11.46 -3.88
C ASP A 73 26.20 11.06 -5.25
N ASN A 74 25.19 10.22 -5.26
CA ASN A 74 24.52 9.74 -6.47
C ASN A 74 23.05 9.45 -6.24
N ASP A 75 22.29 9.34 -7.31
CA ASP A 75 20.86 9.07 -7.33
C ASP A 75 20.49 7.61 -7.68
N CYS A 76 21.49 6.74 -7.95
CA CYS A 76 21.27 5.36 -8.37
C CYS A 76 20.46 4.55 -7.35
N CYS A 77 19.52 3.74 -7.85
CA CYS A 77 18.72 2.83 -7.05
C CYS A 77 19.61 1.82 -6.32
N ILE A 78 19.50 1.77 -5.00
CA ILE A 78 20.33 0.89 -4.17
C ILE A 78 19.98 -0.59 -4.32
N LEU A 79 18.75 -0.93 -4.78
CA LEU A 79 18.31 -2.30 -4.93
C LEU A 79 18.74 -2.95 -6.26
N CYS A 80 18.84 -2.18 -7.34
CA CYS A 80 19.16 -2.74 -8.66
C CYS A 80 20.35 -2.07 -9.37
N ALA A 81 20.80 -0.91 -8.89
CA ALA A 81 21.88 -0.09 -9.46
C ALA A 81 21.69 0.29 -10.96
N ALA A 82 20.49 0.14 -11.51
CA ALA A 82 20.23 0.28 -12.95
C ALA A 82 19.71 1.66 -13.39
N GLY A 83 19.64 2.64 -12.48
CA GLY A 83 19.17 3.98 -12.80
C GLY A 83 18.73 4.78 -11.60
N PRO A 84 18.22 6.02 -11.81
CA PRO A 84 17.82 6.91 -10.73
C PRO A 84 16.71 6.31 -9.86
N GLU A 85 16.83 6.45 -8.54
CA GLU A 85 15.83 5.98 -7.59
C GLU A 85 14.71 7.01 -7.45
N THR A 86 13.73 6.93 -8.33
CA THR A 86 12.46 7.65 -8.25
C THR A 86 11.38 6.76 -7.60
N HIS A 87 10.22 7.33 -7.23
CA HIS A 87 9.06 6.54 -6.78
C HIS A 87 8.63 5.53 -7.85
N MET A 88 8.50 6.00 -9.10
CA MET A 88 8.12 5.15 -10.22
C MET A 88 9.14 4.03 -10.45
N HIS A 89 10.47 4.34 -10.37
CA HIS A 89 11.48 3.33 -10.51
C HIS A 89 11.37 2.30 -9.38
N LEU A 90 11.46 2.72 -8.13
CA LEU A 90 11.56 1.82 -6.97
C LEU A 90 10.38 0.85 -6.88
N PHE A 91 9.15 1.32 -7.09
CA PHE A 91 7.94 0.52 -6.85
C PHE A 91 7.34 -0.13 -8.12
N LYS A 92 7.72 0.32 -9.34
CA LYS A 92 7.17 -0.24 -10.59
C LYS A 92 8.22 -0.75 -11.57
N SER A 93 9.38 -0.09 -11.69
CA SER A 93 10.34 -0.38 -12.76
C SER A 93 11.59 -1.12 -12.30
N CYS A 94 11.98 -1.03 -11.02
CA CYS A 94 13.14 -1.68 -10.45
C CYS A 94 13.07 -3.20 -10.64
N SER A 95 14.13 -3.81 -11.17
CA SER A 95 14.19 -5.25 -11.41
C SER A 95 14.00 -6.09 -10.15
N TYR A 96 14.57 -5.64 -9.03
CA TYR A 96 14.40 -6.28 -7.73
C TYR A 96 12.93 -6.25 -7.25
N SER A 97 12.29 -5.10 -7.36
CA SER A 97 10.88 -4.95 -6.96
C SER A 97 9.94 -5.72 -7.87
N LYS A 98 10.19 -5.70 -9.19
CA LYS A 98 9.43 -6.50 -10.17
C LYS A 98 9.52 -7.99 -9.86
N GLN A 99 10.68 -8.49 -9.45
CA GLN A 99 10.84 -9.89 -9.08
C GLN A 99 9.98 -10.25 -7.87
N ILE A 100 9.91 -9.41 -6.83
CA ILE A 100 9.01 -9.63 -5.67
C ILE A 100 7.55 -9.62 -6.10
N LEU A 101 7.12 -8.62 -6.87
CA LEU A 101 5.76 -8.50 -7.36
C LEU A 101 5.35 -9.70 -8.21
N SER A 102 6.19 -10.11 -9.18
CA SER A 102 5.93 -11.28 -10.01
C SER A 102 5.77 -12.55 -9.18
N MET A 103 6.66 -12.81 -8.22
CA MET A 103 6.57 -13.99 -7.35
C MET A 103 5.31 -14.01 -6.49
N ILE A 104 4.82 -12.85 -6.05
CA ILE A 104 3.56 -12.75 -5.30
C ILE A 104 2.37 -12.98 -6.22
N GLU A 105 2.35 -12.37 -7.41
CA GLU A 105 1.30 -12.56 -8.41
C GLU A 105 1.22 -14.02 -8.89
N ASP A 106 2.38 -14.66 -9.12
CA ASP A 106 2.45 -16.07 -9.51
C ASP A 106 1.92 -16.99 -8.40
N TRP A 107 2.24 -16.68 -7.13
CA TRP A 107 1.68 -17.42 -6.00
C TRP A 107 0.18 -17.19 -5.85
N MET A 108 -0.31 -15.97 -5.99
CA MET A 108 -1.74 -15.65 -5.88
C MET A 108 -2.53 -16.10 -7.11
N GLN A 109 -1.88 -16.45 -8.22
CA GLN A 109 -2.50 -16.76 -9.52
C GLN A 109 -3.44 -15.65 -10.01
N ILE A 110 -3.13 -14.41 -9.62
CA ILE A 110 -3.87 -13.21 -10.02
C ILE A 110 -2.92 -12.02 -10.07
N LYS A 111 -3.05 -11.20 -11.10
CA LYS A 111 -2.36 -9.91 -11.15
C LYS A 111 -2.95 -8.99 -10.11
N LEU A 112 -2.11 -8.37 -9.26
CA LEU A 112 -2.57 -7.57 -8.12
C LEU A 112 -3.52 -6.45 -8.56
N GLU A 113 -3.16 -5.70 -9.60
CA GLU A 113 -3.99 -4.63 -10.15
C GLU A 113 -5.35 -5.15 -10.62
N HIS A 114 -5.37 -6.26 -11.37
CA HIS A 114 -6.61 -6.89 -11.83
C HIS A 114 -7.46 -7.38 -10.66
N GLY A 115 -6.86 -8.06 -9.69
CA GLY A 115 -7.56 -8.54 -8.50
C GLY A 115 -8.18 -7.44 -7.67
N ILE A 116 -7.51 -6.29 -7.55
CA ILE A 116 -8.04 -5.10 -6.84
C ILE A 116 -9.27 -4.54 -7.56
N GLN A 117 -9.28 -4.51 -8.89
CA GLN A 117 -10.34 -3.90 -9.69
C GLN A 117 -11.51 -4.84 -9.97
N HIS A 118 -11.24 -6.09 -10.30
CA HIS A 118 -12.20 -7.05 -10.88
C HIS A 118 -12.38 -8.34 -10.09
N GLY A 119 -11.60 -8.56 -9.04
CA GLY A 119 -11.69 -9.77 -8.20
C GLY A 119 -12.98 -9.85 -7.37
N THR A 120 -13.24 -11.02 -6.80
CA THR A 120 -14.26 -11.16 -5.74
C THR A 120 -13.94 -10.24 -4.56
N GLU A 121 -14.86 -10.10 -3.62
CA GLU A 121 -14.62 -9.27 -2.42
C GLU A 121 -13.39 -9.76 -1.66
N LEU A 122 -13.27 -11.07 -1.43
CA LEU A 122 -12.11 -11.69 -0.80
C LEU A 122 -10.81 -11.42 -1.58
N GLN A 123 -10.83 -11.62 -2.89
CA GLN A 123 -9.67 -11.37 -3.75
C GLN A 123 -9.25 -9.90 -3.74
N ARG A 124 -10.21 -8.97 -3.77
CA ARG A 124 -9.90 -7.54 -3.69
C ARG A 124 -9.19 -7.16 -2.40
N HIS A 125 -9.69 -7.63 -1.25
CA HIS A 125 -9.03 -7.41 0.04
C HIS A 125 -7.63 -8.02 0.10
N ALA A 126 -7.49 -9.27 -0.33
CA ALA A 126 -6.21 -9.96 -0.34
C ALA A 126 -5.19 -9.29 -1.28
N CYS A 127 -5.60 -8.86 -2.47
CA CYS A 127 -4.72 -8.16 -3.41
C CYS A 127 -4.28 -6.79 -2.89
N ARG A 128 -5.19 -6.01 -2.28
CA ARG A 128 -4.83 -4.73 -1.65
C ARG A 128 -3.81 -4.93 -0.54
N MET A 129 -4.06 -5.89 0.33
CA MET A 129 -3.17 -6.23 1.43
C MET A 129 -1.79 -6.69 0.91
N ALA A 130 -1.74 -7.57 -0.09
CA ALA A 130 -0.50 -8.03 -0.71
C ALA A 130 0.26 -6.88 -1.37
N GLN A 131 -0.43 -5.98 -2.08
CA GLN A 131 0.16 -4.80 -2.69
C GLN A 131 0.79 -3.87 -1.65
N MET A 132 0.05 -3.54 -0.58
CA MET A 132 0.57 -2.70 0.51
C MET A 132 1.76 -3.36 1.21
N ALA A 133 1.71 -4.67 1.42
CA ALA A 133 2.82 -5.43 1.98
C ALA A 133 4.06 -5.41 1.07
N CYS A 134 3.90 -5.63 -0.24
CA CYS A 134 5.00 -5.54 -1.21
C CYS A 134 5.69 -4.17 -1.12
N TRP A 135 4.93 -3.08 -1.18
CA TRP A 135 5.47 -1.72 -1.09
C TRP A 135 6.19 -1.46 0.23
N TYR A 136 5.60 -1.89 1.34
CA TYR A 136 6.21 -1.75 2.67
C TYR A 136 7.55 -2.51 2.77
N TYR A 137 7.60 -3.77 2.37
CA TYR A 137 8.81 -4.59 2.48
C TYR A 137 9.91 -4.15 1.49
N ILE A 138 9.55 -3.69 0.28
CA ILE A 138 10.50 -3.08 -0.67
C ILE A 138 11.11 -1.82 -0.05
N TRP A 139 10.29 -0.95 0.55
CA TRP A 139 10.76 0.25 1.23
C TRP A 139 11.63 -0.06 2.44
N LEU A 140 11.25 -1.05 3.23
CA LEU A 140 12.01 -1.50 4.39
C LEU A 140 13.39 -2.03 3.96
N GLU A 141 13.43 -2.89 2.94
CA GLU A 141 14.68 -3.45 2.41
C GLU A 141 15.58 -2.37 1.82
N ARG A 142 15.02 -1.44 1.07
CA ARG A 142 15.74 -0.29 0.54
C ARG A 142 16.42 0.52 1.65
N ASN A 143 15.71 0.78 2.75
CA ASN A 143 16.26 1.52 3.88
C ASN A 143 17.32 0.72 4.63
N LYS A 144 17.10 -0.58 4.80
CA LYS A 144 18.06 -1.50 5.40
C LYS A 144 19.35 -1.57 4.59
N CYS A 145 19.27 -1.69 3.28
CA CYS A 145 20.44 -1.70 2.39
C CYS A 145 21.29 -0.42 2.46
N ARG A 146 20.67 0.73 2.78
CA ARG A 146 21.41 1.99 3.00
C ARG A 146 22.34 1.95 4.22
N ILE A 147 21.99 1.15 5.20
CA ILE A 147 22.70 1.07 6.50
C ILE A 147 23.66 -0.12 6.49
N GLU A 148 23.13 -1.29 6.12
CA GLU A 148 23.84 -2.57 6.26
C GLU A 148 24.65 -2.96 5.02
N LEU A 149 24.45 -2.29 3.87
CA LEU A 149 25.07 -2.59 2.56
C LEU A 149 24.89 -4.05 2.13
N LYS A 150 23.83 -4.70 2.62
CA LYS A 150 23.50 -6.08 2.34
C LYS A 150 22.08 -6.20 1.80
N LEU A 151 21.95 -6.79 0.62
CA LEU A 151 20.65 -7.01 -0.04
C LEU A 151 20.10 -8.40 0.31
N MET A 152 18.86 -8.46 0.78
CA MET A 152 18.16 -9.72 1.01
C MET A 152 17.68 -10.32 -0.31
N LYS A 153 17.67 -11.65 -0.42
CA LYS A 153 17.11 -12.32 -1.60
C LYS A 153 15.59 -12.06 -1.69
N PRO A 154 15.03 -11.74 -2.87
CA PRO A 154 13.59 -11.51 -3.06
C PRO A 154 12.71 -12.61 -2.48
N ALA A 155 13.12 -13.87 -2.60
CA ALA A 155 12.38 -15.02 -2.06
C ALA A 155 12.16 -14.96 -0.53
N CYS A 156 13.08 -14.36 0.23
CA CYS A 156 12.91 -14.20 1.68
C CYS A 156 11.81 -13.19 1.99
N ILE A 157 11.78 -12.08 1.27
CA ILE A 157 10.72 -11.05 1.39
C ILE A 157 9.37 -11.64 0.99
N VAL A 158 9.32 -12.37 -0.12
CA VAL A 158 8.10 -13.05 -0.59
C VAL A 158 7.56 -14.01 0.45
N LYS A 159 8.44 -14.78 1.14
CA LYS A 159 8.03 -15.68 2.23
C LYS A 159 7.34 -14.92 3.37
N ASP A 160 7.85 -13.76 3.75
CA ASP A 160 7.26 -12.95 4.83
C ASP A 160 5.92 -12.33 4.41
N ILE A 161 5.81 -11.87 3.15
CA ILE A 161 4.56 -11.36 2.59
C ILE A 161 3.51 -12.46 2.52
N ARG A 162 3.85 -13.66 2.02
CA ARG A 162 2.93 -14.81 1.97
C ARG A 162 2.41 -15.18 3.35
N ARG A 163 3.29 -15.26 4.36
CA ARG A 163 2.90 -15.53 5.75
C ARG A 163 1.94 -14.47 6.28
N LEU A 164 2.21 -13.20 6.01
CA LEU A 164 1.33 -12.11 6.41
C LEU A 164 -0.06 -12.25 5.77
N VAL A 165 -0.12 -12.40 4.46
CA VAL A 165 -1.37 -12.54 3.70
C VAL A 165 -2.17 -13.74 4.20
N HIS A 166 -1.52 -14.89 4.35
CA HIS A 166 -2.11 -16.10 4.90
C HIS A 166 -2.74 -15.87 6.29
N THR A 167 -1.97 -15.30 7.22
CA THR A 167 -2.43 -15.02 8.58
C THR A 167 -3.63 -14.08 8.59
N ARG A 168 -3.60 -13.03 7.76
CA ARG A 168 -4.67 -12.03 7.71
C ARG A 168 -5.93 -12.57 7.05
N ILE A 169 -5.83 -13.34 5.97
CA ILE A 169 -6.99 -13.99 5.37
C ILE A 169 -7.66 -14.90 6.40
N ASN A 170 -6.91 -15.73 7.12
CA ASN A 170 -7.46 -16.60 8.17
C ASN A 170 -8.16 -15.82 9.30
N GLN A 171 -7.71 -14.60 9.62
CA GLN A 171 -8.36 -13.77 10.64
C GLN A 171 -9.70 -13.17 10.18
N PHE A 172 -9.83 -12.87 8.88
CA PHE A 172 -10.98 -12.13 8.36
C PHE A 172 -11.94 -12.98 7.55
N ILE A 173 -11.51 -14.16 7.11
CA ILE A 173 -12.35 -15.05 6.32
C ILE A 173 -13.58 -15.46 7.12
N ARG A 174 -14.77 -15.30 6.51
CA ARG A 174 -16.04 -15.72 7.10
C ARG A 174 -16.68 -16.75 6.18
N LEU A 175 -17.17 -17.83 6.76
CA LEU A 175 -17.91 -18.85 6.04
C LEU A 175 -19.41 -18.49 5.98
N PRO A 176 -20.13 -18.90 4.92
CA PRO A 176 -19.68 -19.68 3.77
C PRO A 176 -18.98 -18.83 2.70
N LEU A 177 -17.93 -19.38 2.08
CA LEU A 177 -17.25 -18.78 0.94
C LEU A 177 -17.95 -19.12 -0.38
N LEU A 178 -17.79 -18.23 -1.38
CA LEU A 178 -18.11 -18.55 -2.77
C LEU A 178 -17.24 -19.73 -3.27
N ASN A 179 -17.75 -20.54 -4.18
CA ASN A 179 -17.00 -21.68 -4.68
C ASN A 179 -15.66 -21.28 -5.33
N VAL A 180 -15.64 -20.16 -6.05
CA VAL A 180 -14.43 -19.61 -6.66
C VAL A 180 -13.40 -19.23 -5.62
N ASP A 181 -13.84 -18.65 -4.50
CA ASP A 181 -12.96 -18.27 -3.40
C ASP A 181 -12.43 -19.49 -2.64
N LYS A 182 -13.25 -20.54 -2.47
CA LYS A 182 -12.81 -21.81 -1.85
C LYS A 182 -11.65 -22.42 -2.62
N THR A 183 -11.77 -22.56 -3.93
CA THR A 183 -10.72 -23.11 -4.79
C THR A 183 -9.46 -22.26 -4.74
N TRP A 184 -9.61 -20.93 -4.79
CA TRP A 184 -8.50 -20.01 -4.73
C TRP A 184 -7.77 -20.03 -3.38
N VAL A 185 -8.51 -20.05 -2.27
CA VAL A 185 -7.96 -20.13 -0.91
C VAL A 185 -7.25 -21.47 -0.67
N GLN A 186 -7.78 -22.58 -1.20
CA GLN A 186 -7.11 -23.88 -1.17
C GLN A 186 -5.80 -23.86 -1.92
N HIS A 187 -5.77 -23.23 -3.11
CA HIS A 187 -4.52 -23.05 -3.88
C HIS A 187 -3.45 -22.27 -3.10
N LEU A 188 -3.85 -21.32 -2.29
CA LEU A 188 -2.92 -20.52 -1.45
C LEU A 188 -2.46 -21.27 -0.19
N ASP A 189 -2.87 -22.51 0.03
CA ASP A 189 -2.64 -23.30 1.26
C ASP A 189 -3.11 -22.58 2.54
N ILE A 190 -4.23 -21.84 2.45
CA ILE A 190 -4.75 -21.03 3.56
C ILE A 190 -5.69 -21.84 4.46
N LEU A 191 -6.41 -22.83 3.89
CA LEU A 191 -7.27 -23.75 4.62
C LEU A 191 -6.55 -25.10 4.76
N CYS A 192 -5.76 -25.27 5.79
CA CYS A 192 -5.28 -26.55 6.31
C CYS A 192 -5.97 -26.83 7.62
#